data_62833837475400c3e30c4d73df79f576
#
_entry.id   62833837475400c3e30c4d73df79f576
#
_cell.length_a   1.000
_cell.length_b   1.000
_cell.length_c   1.000
_cell.angle_alpha   90.00
_cell.angle_beta   90.00
_cell.angle_gamma   90.00
#
_symmetry.space_group_name_H-M   'P 1'
#
loop_
_entity.id
_entity.type
_entity.pdbx_description
1 polymer ?
#
loop_
_entity_poly.entity_id
_entity_poly.type
_entity_poly.pdbx_seq_one_letter_code
_entity_poly.pdbx_strand_id
1 'polypeptide(L)'
;MSFKDLREFIDHLEQKGRLKRITHPVDPAYEMTEISDRTLRAGGPALLFENPIGYDVPVLTNLFGTPERVAIGMGREDVKELREVGKLLAYLKEPEPPKGFKDALEKLPVFKQVLNMPAKRLRKAPCQDIVWQGDEVDLDKIPVMSCWAEDVAPLLTWGLTVTKGPNKKRQNLGIYRQQKIAKNKIIMRWLAHRGGALDLRDWMETNPGKPFPVSVAFGADPATILGAVTPVPDTLSEYAFAGLLRGSKTEVVKSVSNDLEVPASAEIVMEGYIDPNEFADEGPYGDHTGYYNEKEKHHVFTITHITMRKDPIYHSTYTGRPPDEPAVLGVALNEVFVPILQKQFPEIEDFYLPPEGCSYRMAVVTMKKQYPGHAKRVMMGVWSFLRQ
;
A
#
# COMPACT_ATOMS: atom_id res chain seq x y z
N MET A 1 11.70 2.34 -15.86
CA MET A 1 11.09 3.68 -15.64
C MET A 1 11.12 4.03 -14.17
N SER A 2 11.15 5.32 -13.80
CA SER A 2 11.03 5.75 -12.41
C SER A 2 10.26 7.05 -12.34
N PHE A 3 9.46 7.22 -11.29
CA PHE A 3 8.63 8.41 -11.06
C PHE A 3 8.99 9.00 -9.70
N LYS A 4 9.18 10.30 -9.63
CA LYS A 4 9.56 11.00 -8.38
C LYS A 4 8.38 11.23 -7.44
N ASP A 5 7.16 11.36 -8.00
CA ASP A 5 5.93 11.59 -7.26
C ASP A 5 4.71 11.04 -8.03
N LEU A 6 3.53 11.16 -7.44
CA LEU A 6 2.27 10.72 -8.03
C LEU A 6 1.94 11.49 -9.32
N ARG A 7 2.27 12.79 -9.38
CA ARG A 7 1.90 13.66 -10.52
C ARG A 7 2.66 13.27 -11.78
N GLU A 8 3.96 12.96 -11.66
CA GLU A 8 4.76 12.46 -12.79
C GLU A 8 4.22 11.11 -13.31
N PHE A 9 3.71 10.27 -12.40
CA PHE A 9 3.06 9.02 -12.81
C PHE A 9 1.72 9.26 -13.51
N ILE A 10 0.88 10.17 -13.00
CA ILE A 10 -0.37 10.63 -13.63
C ILE A 10 -0.10 11.14 -15.05
N ASP A 11 0.86 12.04 -15.20
CA ASP A 11 1.24 12.61 -16.51
C ASP A 11 1.70 11.53 -17.49
N HIS A 12 2.49 10.57 -17.03
CA HIS A 12 2.90 9.44 -17.84
C HIS A 12 1.72 8.57 -18.30
N LEU A 13 0.80 8.24 -17.39
CA LEU A 13 -0.39 7.44 -17.71
C LEU A 13 -1.30 8.19 -18.70
N GLU A 14 -1.46 9.49 -18.53
CA GLU A 14 -2.25 10.33 -19.43
C GLU A 14 -1.65 10.37 -20.84
N GLN A 15 -0.34 10.59 -20.96
CA GLN A 15 0.39 10.56 -22.24
C GLN A 15 0.27 9.20 -22.96
N LYS A 16 0.11 8.11 -22.22
CA LYS A 16 -0.09 6.77 -22.75
C LYS A 16 -1.57 6.42 -22.97
N GLY A 17 -2.50 7.35 -22.77
CA GLY A 17 -3.94 7.11 -22.86
C GLY A 17 -4.48 6.15 -21.79
N ARG A 18 -3.77 5.99 -20.68
CA ARG A 18 -4.10 5.09 -19.56
C ARG A 18 -4.68 5.81 -18.34
N LEU A 19 -4.92 7.11 -18.45
CA LEU A 19 -5.63 7.93 -17.46
C LEU A 19 -6.68 8.79 -18.18
N LYS A 20 -7.83 8.95 -17.56
CA LYS A 20 -8.89 9.84 -18.01
C LYS A 20 -9.22 10.86 -16.93
N ARG A 21 -9.21 12.15 -17.29
CA ARG A 21 -9.74 13.23 -16.45
C ARG A 21 -11.24 13.32 -16.62
N ILE A 22 -11.96 13.43 -15.53
CA ILE A 22 -13.42 13.57 -15.46
C ILE A 22 -13.71 14.96 -14.91
N THR A 23 -14.11 15.87 -15.80
CA THR A 23 -14.43 17.27 -15.47
C THR A 23 -15.90 17.47 -15.08
N HIS A 24 -16.76 16.48 -15.39
CA HIS A 24 -18.14 16.48 -14.93
C HIS A 24 -18.19 16.35 -13.40
N PRO A 25 -19.02 17.15 -12.69
CA PRO A 25 -19.20 16.98 -11.26
C PRO A 25 -19.71 15.57 -10.91
N VAL A 26 -19.06 14.89 -9.96
CA VAL A 26 -19.39 13.52 -9.53
C VAL A 26 -19.40 13.46 -8.00
N ASP A 27 -20.40 12.79 -7.44
CA ASP A 27 -20.51 12.61 -5.99
C ASP A 27 -19.52 11.55 -5.49
N PRO A 28 -18.70 11.86 -4.47
CA PRO A 28 -17.87 10.85 -3.78
C PRO A 28 -18.69 9.74 -3.10
N ALA A 29 -19.96 10.00 -2.80
CA ALA A 29 -20.87 8.99 -2.30
C ALA A 29 -21.47 8.20 -3.47
N TYR A 30 -21.05 6.95 -3.60
CA TYR A 30 -21.55 5.91 -4.53
C TYR A 30 -21.21 6.14 -6.02
N GLU A 31 -21.37 7.35 -6.58
CA GLU A 31 -21.17 7.58 -8.01
C GLU A 31 -19.72 7.31 -8.43
N MET A 32 -18.74 7.84 -7.68
CA MET A 32 -17.32 7.59 -7.99
C MET A 32 -16.98 6.10 -7.92
N THR A 33 -17.57 5.38 -6.98
CA THR A 33 -17.38 3.92 -6.85
C THR A 33 -17.97 3.20 -8.05
N GLU A 34 -19.19 3.49 -8.45
CA GLU A 34 -19.86 2.85 -9.60
C GLU A 34 -19.11 3.10 -10.92
N ILE A 35 -18.66 4.34 -11.15
CA ILE A 35 -17.86 4.68 -12.33
C ILE A 35 -16.51 3.94 -12.29
N SER A 36 -15.87 3.87 -11.13
CA SER A 36 -14.58 3.20 -10.96
C SER A 36 -14.70 1.69 -11.13
N ASP A 37 -15.74 1.05 -10.56
CA ASP A 37 -15.97 -0.39 -10.67
C ASP A 37 -16.24 -0.81 -12.11
N ARG A 38 -17.14 -0.12 -12.82
CA ARG A 38 -17.40 -0.38 -14.24
C ARG A 38 -16.16 -0.18 -15.11
N THR A 39 -15.40 0.87 -14.85
CA THR A 39 -14.16 1.15 -15.58
C THR A 39 -13.11 0.08 -15.35
N LEU A 40 -12.91 -0.36 -14.10
CA LEU A 40 -11.97 -1.43 -13.76
C LEU A 40 -12.37 -2.75 -14.42
N ARG A 41 -13.64 -3.15 -14.32
CA ARG A 41 -14.16 -4.39 -14.93
C ARG A 41 -14.01 -4.41 -16.45
N ALA A 42 -14.05 -3.25 -17.09
CA ALA A 42 -13.80 -3.10 -18.52
C ALA A 42 -12.30 -3.06 -18.88
N GLY A 43 -11.38 -3.20 -17.91
CA GLY A 43 -9.94 -3.02 -18.14
C GLY A 43 -9.57 -1.58 -18.52
N GLY A 44 -10.37 -0.61 -18.09
CA GLY A 44 -10.26 0.79 -18.47
C GLY A 44 -9.15 1.56 -17.74
N PRO A 45 -9.04 2.88 -17.98
CA PRO A 45 -7.97 3.74 -17.46
C PRO A 45 -8.08 4.02 -15.96
N ALA A 46 -7.01 4.60 -15.38
CA ALA A 46 -7.09 5.34 -14.13
C ALA A 46 -8.01 6.55 -14.29
N LEU A 47 -8.68 6.97 -13.23
CA LEU A 47 -9.67 8.05 -13.28
C LEU A 47 -9.25 9.17 -12.32
N LEU A 48 -9.16 10.40 -12.83
CA LEU A 48 -8.98 11.60 -12.05
C LEU A 48 -10.26 12.43 -12.10
N PHE A 49 -11.03 12.42 -11.02
CA PHE A 49 -12.23 13.25 -10.87
C PHE A 49 -11.81 14.65 -10.40
N GLU A 50 -11.90 15.62 -11.30
CA GLU A 50 -11.42 16.98 -11.02
C GLU A 50 -12.42 17.82 -10.23
N ASN A 51 -13.72 17.49 -10.30
CA ASN A 51 -14.79 18.24 -9.67
C ASN A 51 -15.66 17.33 -8.78
N PRO A 52 -15.14 16.84 -7.62
CA PRO A 52 -15.97 16.13 -6.66
C PRO A 52 -17.01 17.07 -6.04
N ILE A 53 -18.29 16.67 -6.05
CA ILE A 53 -19.38 17.51 -5.56
C ILE A 53 -19.15 17.84 -4.07
N GLY A 54 -19.09 19.14 -3.76
CA GLY A 54 -18.91 19.65 -2.39
C GLY A 54 -17.45 19.74 -1.92
N TYR A 55 -16.46 19.49 -2.79
CA TYR A 55 -15.05 19.53 -2.42
C TYR A 55 -14.20 20.19 -3.51
N ASP A 56 -13.08 20.78 -3.08
CA ASP A 56 -12.08 21.40 -3.97
C ASP A 56 -10.89 20.47 -4.29
N VAL A 57 -10.80 19.30 -3.63
CA VAL A 57 -9.69 18.36 -3.75
C VAL A 57 -10.05 17.27 -4.76
N PRO A 58 -9.35 17.14 -5.91
CA PRO A 58 -9.57 16.07 -6.89
C PRO A 58 -9.37 14.68 -6.29
N VAL A 59 -10.11 13.69 -6.82
CA VAL A 59 -10.01 12.28 -6.41
C VAL A 59 -9.43 11.43 -7.53
N LEU A 60 -8.37 10.67 -7.21
CA LEU A 60 -7.75 9.71 -8.11
C LEU A 60 -8.15 8.29 -7.71
N THR A 61 -8.72 7.53 -8.65
CA THR A 61 -9.10 6.12 -8.45
C THR A 61 -8.59 5.22 -9.58
N ASN A 62 -8.68 3.91 -9.40
CA ASN A 62 -8.23 2.91 -10.39
C ASN A 62 -6.79 3.11 -10.84
N LEU A 63 -5.93 3.71 -10.03
CA LEU A 63 -4.55 3.97 -10.39
C LEU A 63 -3.81 2.68 -10.79
N PHE A 64 -4.02 1.63 -10.03
CA PHE A 64 -3.45 0.29 -10.24
C PHE A 64 -4.50 -0.73 -10.72
N GLY A 65 -5.55 -0.28 -11.39
CA GLY A 65 -6.66 -1.10 -11.84
C GLY A 65 -6.36 -2.02 -13.04
N THR A 66 -5.10 -2.13 -13.50
CA THR A 66 -4.63 -3.18 -14.41
C THR A 66 -3.23 -3.65 -14.02
N PRO A 67 -2.89 -4.95 -14.24
CA PRO A 67 -1.57 -5.48 -13.92
C PRO A 67 -0.41 -4.72 -14.59
N GLU A 68 -0.63 -4.19 -15.79
CA GLU A 68 0.37 -3.39 -16.52
C GLU A 68 0.66 -2.07 -15.80
N ARG A 69 -0.37 -1.39 -15.24
CA ARG A 69 -0.14 -0.15 -14.46
C ARG A 69 0.60 -0.43 -13.17
N VAL A 70 0.37 -1.59 -12.55
CA VAL A 70 1.16 -2.05 -11.40
C VAL A 70 2.62 -2.25 -11.81
N ALA A 71 2.88 -2.95 -12.93
CA ALA A 71 4.24 -3.17 -13.42
C ALA A 71 4.96 -1.85 -13.70
N ILE A 72 4.30 -0.89 -14.38
CA ILE A 72 4.85 0.45 -14.66
C ILE A 72 5.17 1.17 -13.34
N GLY A 73 4.27 1.14 -12.36
CA GLY A 73 4.49 1.72 -11.03
C GLY A 73 5.69 1.11 -10.29
N MET A 74 5.99 -0.17 -10.52
CA MET A 74 7.17 -0.87 -10.03
C MET A 74 8.42 -0.71 -10.93
N GLY A 75 8.35 0.16 -11.95
CA GLY A 75 9.47 0.46 -12.82
C GLY A 75 9.71 -0.59 -13.93
N ARG A 76 8.71 -1.38 -14.27
CA ARG A 76 8.76 -2.41 -15.32
C ARG A 76 7.79 -2.09 -16.46
N GLU A 77 8.08 -2.58 -17.65
CA GLU A 77 7.21 -2.38 -18.82
C GLU A 77 6.20 -3.52 -18.99
N ASP A 78 6.58 -4.73 -18.60
CA ASP A 78 5.75 -5.93 -18.68
C ASP A 78 5.55 -6.55 -17.28
N VAL A 79 4.36 -7.12 -17.06
CA VAL A 79 3.99 -7.78 -15.80
C VAL A 79 4.93 -8.94 -15.48
N LYS A 80 5.38 -9.70 -16.48
CA LYS A 80 6.31 -10.81 -16.31
C LYS A 80 7.70 -10.39 -15.81
N GLU A 81 8.10 -9.14 -16.08
CA GLU A 81 9.35 -8.57 -15.57
C GLU A 81 9.32 -8.38 -14.04
N LEU A 82 8.14 -8.41 -13.42
CA LEU A 82 8.02 -8.43 -11.96
C LEU A 82 8.66 -9.67 -11.32
N ARG A 83 8.87 -10.76 -12.07
CA ARG A 83 9.67 -11.91 -11.61
C ARG A 83 11.11 -11.52 -11.30
N GLU A 84 11.68 -10.56 -11.99
CA GLU A 84 13.04 -10.06 -11.69
C GLU A 84 13.07 -9.33 -10.34
N VAL A 85 11.98 -8.62 -9.98
CA VAL A 85 11.83 -8.04 -8.64
C VAL A 85 11.77 -9.15 -7.58
N GLY A 86 11.01 -10.21 -7.86
CA GLY A 86 10.92 -11.37 -6.97
C GLY A 86 12.26 -12.10 -6.80
N LYS A 87 13.03 -12.28 -7.86
CA LYS A 87 14.40 -12.85 -7.80
C LYS A 87 15.33 -11.99 -6.94
N LEU A 88 15.25 -10.67 -7.09
CA LEU A 88 16.02 -9.74 -6.27
C LEU A 88 15.66 -9.86 -4.79
N LEU A 89 14.36 -9.91 -4.46
CA LEU A 89 13.90 -10.09 -3.07
C LEU A 89 14.33 -11.45 -2.50
N ALA A 90 14.24 -12.52 -3.27
CA ALA A 90 14.71 -13.85 -2.87
C ALA A 90 16.22 -13.86 -2.59
N TYR A 91 17.01 -13.16 -3.41
CA TYR A 91 18.44 -12.99 -3.19
C TYR A 91 18.74 -12.16 -1.93
N LEU A 92 18.03 -11.06 -1.71
CA LEU A 92 18.22 -10.20 -0.52
C LEU A 92 17.81 -10.89 0.78
N LYS A 93 16.86 -11.82 0.72
CA LYS A 93 16.46 -12.64 1.89
C LYS A 93 17.56 -13.62 2.31
N GLU A 94 18.22 -14.24 1.32
CA GLU A 94 19.29 -15.23 1.54
C GLU A 94 20.43 -14.96 0.53
N PRO A 95 21.29 -13.95 0.81
CA PRO A 95 22.35 -13.56 -0.10
C PRO A 95 23.42 -14.65 -0.22
N GLU A 96 23.70 -15.09 -1.44
CA GLU A 96 24.77 -16.02 -1.73
C GLU A 96 26.04 -15.23 -2.06
N PRO A 97 27.19 -15.55 -1.42
CA PRO A 97 28.46 -14.93 -1.77
C PRO A 97 28.84 -15.23 -3.21
N PRO A 98 29.48 -14.30 -3.93
CA PRO A 98 29.93 -14.54 -5.30
C PRO A 98 30.85 -15.75 -5.39
N LYS A 99 30.59 -16.64 -6.35
CA LYS A 99 31.39 -17.86 -6.58
C LYS A 99 32.68 -17.61 -7.37
N GLY A 100 33.02 -16.32 -7.63
CA GLY A 100 34.22 -15.91 -8.36
C GLY A 100 34.07 -14.54 -9.00
N PHE A 101 35.11 -14.08 -9.68
CA PHE A 101 35.17 -12.73 -10.25
C PHE A 101 34.11 -12.47 -11.32
N LYS A 102 33.80 -13.49 -12.15
CA LYS A 102 32.75 -13.39 -13.19
C LYS A 102 31.36 -13.22 -12.56
N ASP A 103 31.04 -14.04 -11.56
CA ASP A 103 29.77 -13.97 -10.82
C ASP A 103 29.66 -12.63 -10.05
N ALA A 104 30.75 -12.11 -9.51
CA ALA A 104 30.78 -10.78 -8.86
C ALA A 104 30.48 -9.65 -9.86
N LEU A 105 30.97 -9.73 -11.10
CA LEU A 105 30.65 -8.77 -12.16
C LEU A 105 29.19 -8.86 -12.60
N GLU A 106 28.63 -10.04 -12.73
CA GLU A 106 27.23 -10.28 -13.08
C GLU A 106 26.28 -9.74 -11.98
N LYS A 107 26.70 -9.79 -10.71
CA LYS A 107 25.95 -9.25 -9.57
C LYS A 107 26.15 -7.75 -9.33
N LEU A 108 27.06 -7.08 -10.06
CA LEU A 108 27.34 -5.65 -9.89
C LEU A 108 26.10 -4.74 -10.03
N PRO A 109 25.15 -4.98 -10.97
CA PRO A 109 23.90 -4.21 -11.04
C PRO A 109 23.06 -4.32 -9.77
N VAL A 110 22.98 -5.51 -9.15
CA VAL A 110 22.27 -5.73 -7.89
C VAL A 110 22.92 -4.92 -6.76
N PHE A 111 24.25 -4.93 -6.65
CA PHE A 111 24.96 -4.14 -5.65
C PHE A 111 24.73 -2.63 -5.84
N LYS A 112 24.67 -2.13 -7.09
CA LYS A 112 24.32 -0.73 -7.36
C LYS A 112 22.89 -0.38 -6.92
N GLN A 113 21.94 -1.29 -7.10
CA GLN A 113 20.56 -1.08 -6.62
C GLN A 113 20.49 -1.01 -5.09
N VAL A 114 21.27 -1.82 -4.38
CA VAL A 114 21.34 -1.81 -2.90
C VAL A 114 21.79 -0.44 -2.37
N LEU A 115 22.58 0.33 -3.11
CA LEU A 115 22.97 1.70 -2.72
C LEU A 115 21.79 2.68 -2.65
N ASN A 116 20.67 2.35 -3.28
CA ASN A 116 19.43 3.14 -3.25
C ASN A 116 18.49 2.78 -2.10
N MET A 117 18.79 1.74 -1.32
CA MET A 117 17.97 1.30 -0.18
C MET A 117 17.87 2.32 0.95
N PRO A 118 18.95 2.99 1.41
CA PRO A 118 18.84 3.95 2.49
C PRO A 118 17.98 5.13 2.07
N ALA A 119 16.94 5.45 2.87
CA ALA A 119 16.12 6.63 2.62
C ALA A 119 16.95 7.93 2.71
N LYS A 120 16.59 8.92 1.91
CA LYS A 120 17.18 10.27 1.93
C LYS A 120 16.26 11.20 2.72
N ARG A 121 16.74 11.72 3.84
CA ARG A 121 16.01 12.65 4.70
C ARG A 121 16.10 14.07 4.14
N LEU A 122 14.94 14.68 3.95
CA LEU A 122 14.80 16.08 3.58
C LEU A 122 14.47 16.92 4.81
N ARG A 123 14.85 18.19 4.80
CA ARG A 123 14.48 19.15 5.86
C ARG A 123 13.09 19.71 5.68
N LYS A 124 12.60 19.81 4.43
CA LYS A 124 11.28 20.29 4.03
C LYS A 124 10.88 19.58 2.74
N ALA A 125 9.59 19.35 2.56
CA ALA A 125 9.03 18.71 1.36
C ALA A 125 7.70 19.35 0.97
N PRO A 126 7.27 19.23 -0.31
CA PRO A 126 6.00 19.79 -0.79
C PRO A 126 4.77 19.30 -0.02
N CYS A 127 4.78 18.07 0.52
CA CYS A 127 3.70 17.57 1.37
C CYS A 127 3.50 18.35 2.69
N GLN A 128 4.34 19.35 2.96
CA GLN A 128 4.25 20.24 4.13
C GLN A 128 4.06 21.72 3.73
N ASP A 129 3.60 22.01 2.51
CA ASP A 129 3.39 23.38 2.04
C ASP A 129 2.18 24.03 2.75
N ILE A 130 1.14 23.24 3.05
CA ILE A 130 -0.04 23.64 3.81
C ILE A 130 -0.07 22.81 5.09
N VAL A 131 -0.39 23.42 6.22
CA VAL A 131 -0.49 22.76 7.53
C VAL A 131 -1.81 23.18 8.19
N TRP A 132 -2.67 22.21 8.46
CA TRP A 132 -3.83 22.36 9.34
C TRP A 132 -3.49 21.77 10.71
N GLN A 133 -3.80 22.49 11.78
CA GLN A 133 -3.54 22.04 13.15
C GLN A 133 -4.69 22.43 14.09
N GLY A 134 -4.89 21.67 15.15
CA GLY A 134 -5.94 21.93 16.13
C GLY A 134 -7.32 21.95 15.50
N ASP A 135 -8.05 23.05 15.64
CA ASP A 135 -9.43 23.22 15.14
C ASP A 135 -9.52 23.34 13.60
N GLU A 136 -8.40 23.54 12.92
CA GLU A 136 -8.37 23.57 11.44
C GLU A 136 -8.44 22.16 10.86
N VAL A 137 -8.10 21.14 11.64
CA VAL A 137 -8.14 19.71 11.20
C VAL A 137 -9.59 19.30 10.95
N ASP A 138 -9.93 19.11 9.69
CA ASP A 138 -11.29 18.83 9.27
C ASP A 138 -11.33 17.85 8.08
N LEU A 139 -11.60 16.57 8.39
CA LEU A 139 -11.78 15.51 7.39
C LEU A 139 -13.03 15.69 6.52
N ASP A 140 -13.97 16.59 6.89
CA ASP A 140 -15.13 16.92 6.06
C ASP A 140 -14.74 17.74 4.82
N LYS A 141 -13.51 18.25 4.76
CA LYS A 141 -12.95 18.95 3.60
C LYS A 141 -12.21 18.04 2.62
N ILE A 142 -12.06 16.78 2.96
CA ILE A 142 -11.39 15.78 2.10
C ILE A 142 -12.48 14.88 1.51
N PRO A 143 -12.52 14.65 0.18
CA PRO A 143 -13.54 13.86 -0.51
C PRO A 143 -13.38 12.36 -0.26
N VAL A 144 -13.52 11.94 1.00
CA VAL A 144 -13.47 10.52 1.36
C VAL A 144 -14.69 9.81 0.83
N MET A 145 -14.48 8.74 0.06
CA MET A 145 -15.55 8.02 -0.62
C MET A 145 -16.41 7.19 0.34
N SER A 146 -17.73 7.17 0.08
CA SER A 146 -18.66 6.13 0.57
C SER A 146 -18.93 5.17 -0.57
N CYS A 147 -18.54 3.90 -0.43
CA CYS A 147 -18.52 3.00 -1.56
C CYS A 147 -19.84 2.28 -1.80
N TRP A 148 -20.50 1.80 -0.74
CA TRP A 148 -21.68 0.95 -0.82
C TRP A 148 -22.81 1.46 0.06
N ALA A 149 -24.05 1.11 -0.31
CA ALA A 149 -25.25 1.67 0.32
C ALA A 149 -25.38 1.39 1.83
N GLU A 150 -24.82 0.29 2.31
CA GLU A 150 -24.87 -0.09 3.73
C GLU A 150 -23.51 0.17 4.45
N ASP A 151 -22.55 0.84 3.78
CA ASP A 151 -21.33 1.29 4.46
C ASP A 151 -21.69 2.29 5.56
N VAL A 152 -21.17 2.06 6.76
CA VAL A 152 -21.54 2.82 7.96
C VAL A 152 -21.04 4.27 7.92
N ALA A 153 -19.96 4.56 7.19
CA ALA A 153 -19.30 5.86 7.06
C ALA A 153 -18.35 5.88 5.87
N PRO A 154 -17.86 7.07 5.45
CA PRO A 154 -16.79 7.18 4.46
C PRO A 154 -15.52 6.42 4.87
N LEU A 155 -14.85 5.80 3.89
CA LEU A 155 -13.71 4.91 4.08
C LEU A 155 -12.45 5.43 3.40
N LEU A 156 -11.39 5.67 4.17
CA LEU A 156 -10.05 5.96 3.63
C LEU A 156 -9.34 4.64 3.33
N THR A 157 -8.81 4.49 2.13
CA THR A 157 -8.34 3.18 1.61
C THR A 157 -6.84 3.13 1.33
N TRP A 158 -6.27 4.06 0.57
CA TRP A 158 -4.85 4.09 0.18
C TRP A 158 -3.92 4.79 1.19
N GLY A 159 -4.32 4.87 2.46
CA GLY A 159 -3.50 5.47 3.52
C GLY A 159 -2.24 4.66 3.83
N LEU A 160 -1.07 5.20 3.47
CA LEU A 160 0.23 4.65 3.84
C LEU A 160 0.50 4.95 5.32
N THR A 161 0.18 4.02 6.18
CA THR A 161 0.32 4.18 7.63
C THR A 161 1.76 3.91 8.05
N VAL A 162 2.38 4.91 8.65
CA VAL A 162 3.74 4.88 9.17
C VAL A 162 3.67 4.68 10.68
N THR A 163 4.36 3.65 11.17
CA THR A 163 4.51 3.35 12.60
C THR A 163 5.94 2.97 12.93
N LYS A 164 6.29 3.00 14.20
CA LYS A 164 7.59 2.55 14.68
C LYS A 164 7.48 1.94 16.07
N GLY A 165 7.77 0.65 16.17
CA GLY A 165 7.90 -0.02 17.46
C GLY A 165 9.09 0.51 18.28
N PRO A 166 9.01 0.51 19.62
CA PRO A 166 10.01 1.15 20.51
C PRO A 166 11.41 0.56 20.37
N ASN A 167 11.49 -0.72 20.05
CA ASN A 167 12.76 -1.46 19.93
C ASN A 167 13.21 -1.65 18.47
N LYS A 168 12.50 -1.06 17.50
CA LYS A 168 12.80 -1.21 16.07
C LYS A 168 13.64 -0.04 15.55
N LYS A 169 14.67 -0.37 14.76
CA LYS A 169 15.49 0.64 14.08
C LYS A 169 14.77 1.22 12.86
N ARG A 170 13.92 0.43 12.20
CA ARG A 170 13.16 0.82 11.01
C ARG A 170 11.72 1.19 11.37
N GLN A 171 11.11 2.04 10.57
CA GLN A 171 9.67 2.26 10.54
C GLN A 171 8.99 1.18 9.70
N ASN A 172 7.74 0.90 10.04
CA ASN A 172 6.84 0.10 9.22
C ASN A 172 6.02 1.05 8.34
N LEU A 173 5.78 0.64 7.11
CA LEU A 173 4.89 1.32 6.18
C LEU A 173 3.88 0.28 5.67
N GLY A 174 2.60 0.50 5.93
CA GLY A 174 1.56 -0.45 5.52
C GLY A 174 0.26 0.24 5.14
N ILE A 175 -0.57 -0.45 4.37
CA ILE A 175 -1.89 0.05 3.98
C ILE A 175 -2.95 -0.70 4.79
N TYR A 176 -3.84 0.09 5.41
CA TYR A 176 -4.96 -0.40 6.21
C TYR A 176 -6.19 0.44 5.90
N ARG A 177 -7.37 -0.15 5.89
CA ARG A 177 -8.61 0.62 5.75
C ARG A 177 -8.89 1.39 7.04
N GLN A 178 -9.45 2.58 6.88
CA GLN A 178 -9.66 3.52 7.98
C GLN A 178 -11.05 4.13 7.87
N GLN A 179 -11.87 3.94 8.90
CA GLN A 179 -13.22 4.47 8.97
C GLN A 179 -13.21 5.89 9.54
N LYS A 180 -13.77 6.86 8.82
CA LYS A 180 -14.00 8.22 9.34
C LYS A 180 -15.12 8.20 10.38
N ILE A 181 -14.89 8.76 11.57
CA ILE A 181 -15.89 8.84 12.64
C ILE A 181 -16.12 10.27 13.15
N ALA A 182 -15.19 11.19 12.91
CA ALA A 182 -15.31 12.60 13.27
C ALA A 182 -14.41 13.46 12.37
N LYS A 183 -14.44 14.77 12.55
CA LYS A 183 -13.59 15.72 11.80
C LYS A 183 -12.11 15.46 11.94
N ASN A 184 -11.67 14.90 13.07
CA ASN A 184 -10.29 14.61 13.39
C ASN A 184 -10.06 13.22 13.96
N LYS A 185 -10.99 12.28 13.75
CA LYS A 185 -10.86 10.90 14.26
C LYS A 185 -11.23 9.89 13.19
N ILE A 186 -10.41 8.85 13.09
CA ILE A 186 -10.66 7.68 12.26
C ILE A 186 -10.39 6.40 13.05
N ILE A 187 -11.06 5.32 12.70
CA ILE A 187 -10.77 3.99 13.26
C ILE A 187 -9.73 3.32 12.37
N MET A 188 -8.68 2.81 12.98
CA MET A 188 -7.61 2.08 12.30
C MET A 188 -7.87 0.57 12.37
N ARG A 189 -8.28 -0.04 11.26
CA ARG A 189 -8.51 -1.50 11.24
C ARG A 189 -7.18 -2.26 11.11
N TRP A 190 -6.62 -2.62 12.24
CA TRP A 190 -5.41 -3.42 12.31
C TRP A 190 -5.69 -4.87 12.68
N LEU A 191 -5.42 -5.79 11.77
CA LEU A 191 -5.38 -7.21 12.08
C LEU A 191 -4.14 -7.51 12.94
N ALA A 192 -4.29 -8.35 13.95
CA ALA A 192 -3.31 -8.57 15.03
C ALA A 192 -1.88 -8.96 14.56
N HIS A 193 -1.76 -9.58 13.39
CA HIS A 193 -0.49 -10.02 12.80
C HIS A 193 0.18 -8.98 11.89
N ARG A 194 -0.44 -7.82 11.63
CA ARG A 194 0.09 -6.78 10.76
C ARG A 194 1.10 -5.89 11.48
N GLY A 195 2.05 -5.33 10.71
CA GLY A 195 3.19 -4.57 11.25
C GLY A 195 2.79 -3.44 12.19
N GLY A 196 1.78 -2.63 11.83
CA GLY A 196 1.28 -1.55 12.70
C GLY A 196 0.70 -2.06 14.03
N ALA A 197 -0.06 -3.16 14.01
CA ALA A 197 -0.59 -3.77 15.23
C ALA A 197 0.53 -4.32 16.14
N LEU A 198 1.55 -4.93 15.54
CA LEU A 198 2.72 -5.41 16.27
C LEU A 198 3.50 -4.26 16.91
N ASP A 199 3.70 -3.15 16.19
CA ASP A 199 4.36 -1.95 16.71
C ASP A 199 3.59 -1.33 17.89
N LEU A 200 2.25 -1.25 17.79
CA LEU A 200 1.39 -0.75 18.86
C LEU A 200 1.47 -1.66 20.10
N ARG A 201 1.41 -2.99 19.93
CA ARG A 201 1.53 -3.94 21.03
C ARG A 201 2.86 -3.77 21.76
N ASP A 202 3.97 -3.74 21.02
CA ASP A 202 5.31 -3.55 21.60
C ASP A 202 5.42 -2.18 22.32
N TRP A 203 4.73 -1.15 21.79
CA TRP A 203 4.65 0.18 22.41
C TRP A 203 3.89 0.15 23.72
N MET A 204 2.73 -0.51 23.79
CA MET A 204 1.90 -0.62 24.98
C MET A 204 2.66 -1.32 26.13
N GLU A 205 3.44 -2.35 25.81
CA GLU A 205 4.28 -3.06 26.77
C GLU A 205 5.44 -2.19 27.30
N THR A 206 6.05 -1.38 26.44
CA THR A 206 7.24 -0.57 26.79
C THR A 206 6.88 0.80 27.35
N ASN A 207 5.75 1.37 26.94
CA ASN A 207 5.27 2.71 27.30
C ASN A 207 3.82 2.67 27.79
N PRO A 208 3.50 1.99 28.89
CA PRO A 208 2.12 1.81 29.33
C PRO A 208 1.39 3.15 29.50
N GLY A 209 0.19 3.26 28.92
CA GLY A 209 -0.68 4.42 29.01
C GLY A 209 -0.23 5.64 28.20
N LYS A 210 0.87 5.57 27.43
CA LYS A 210 1.30 6.68 26.57
C LYS A 210 0.69 6.56 25.17
N PRO A 211 0.25 7.68 24.56
CA PRO A 211 -0.20 7.69 23.17
C PRO A 211 0.85 7.16 22.20
N PHE A 212 0.42 6.37 21.24
CA PHE A 212 1.28 5.79 20.18
C PHE A 212 1.28 6.69 18.95
N PRO A 213 2.44 7.24 18.53
CA PRO A 213 2.53 8.11 17.36
C PRO A 213 2.21 7.35 16.07
N VAL A 214 1.39 7.97 15.22
CA VAL A 214 1.03 7.44 13.90
C VAL A 214 1.02 8.59 12.88
N SER A 215 1.44 8.30 11.65
CA SER A 215 1.24 9.19 10.51
C SER A 215 0.68 8.39 9.34
N VAL A 216 -0.21 8.98 8.55
CA VAL A 216 -0.83 8.34 7.38
C VAL A 216 -0.65 9.25 6.18
N ALA A 217 0.03 8.76 5.14
CA ALA A 217 0.31 9.52 3.92
C ALA A 217 -0.53 9.00 2.75
N PHE A 218 -1.07 9.90 1.94
CA PHE A 218 -1.83 9.59 0.72
C PHE A 218 -1.13 10.16 -0.49
N GLY A 219 -1.18 9.44 -1.61
CA GLY A 219 -0.68 9.95 -2.89
C GLY A 219 0.85 10.09 -2.95
N ALA A 220 1.60 9.16 -2.38
CA ALA A 220 3.04 9.05 -2.57
C ALA A 220 3.39 8.63 -4.02
N ASP A 221 4.67 8.58 -4.36
CA ASP A 221 5.10 8.01 -5.64
C ASP A 221 4.73 6.51 -5.75
N PRO A 222 4.54 5.99 -6.98
CA PRO A 222 4.00 4.64 -7.17
C PRO A 222 4.89 3.54 -6.59
N ALA A 223 6.22 3.69 -6.60
CA ALA A 223 7.11 2.69 -6.02
C ALA A 223 6.98 2.61 -4.50
N THR A 224 6.75 3.74 -3.83
CA THR A 224 6.48 3.78 -2.38
C THR A 224 5.11 3.18 -2.04
N ILE A 225 4.06 3.48 -2.81
CA ILE A 225 2.73 2.90 -2.62
C ILE A 225 2.79 1.37 -2.80
N LEU A 226 3.36 0.90 -3.91
CA LEU A 226 3.46 -0.53 -4.21
C LEU A 226 4.43 -1.26 -3.27
N GLY A 227 5.46 -0.56 -2.78
CA GLY A 227 6.35 -1.08 -1.74
C GLY A 227 5.65 -1.38 -0.43
N ALA A 228 4.64 -0.57 -0.06
CA ALA A 228 3.86 -0.75 1.16
C ALA A 228 2.87 -1.94 1.11
N VAL A 229 2.47 -2.40 -0.09
CA VAL A 229 1.60 -3.57 -0.27
C VAL A 229 2.35 -4.85 -0.60
N THR A 230 3.61 -4.73 -1.02
CA THR A 230 4.44 -5.90 -1.33
C THR A 230 5.00 -6.48 -0.03
N PRO A 231 4.79 -7.76 0.27
CA PRO A 231 5.38 -8.38 1.46
C PRO A 231 6.88 -8.52 1.28
N VAL A 232 7.60 -7.60 1.89
CA VAL A 232 9.06 -7.61 1.95
C VAL A 232 9.55 -8.42 3.16
N PRO A 233 10.77 -8.98 3.13
CA PRO A 233 11.38 -9.59 4.31
C PRO A 233 11.43 -8.63 5.50
N ASP A 234 11.25 -9.14 6.73
CA ASP A 234 11.25 -8.32 7.96
C ASP A 234 12.55 -7.51 8.17
N THR A 235 13.63 -7.92 7.52
CA THR A 235 14.93 -7.23 7.53
C THR A 235 15.01 -6.03 6.59
N LEU A 236 14.07 -5.91 5.64
CA LEU A 236 13.99 -4.85 4.65
C LEU A 236 12.85 -3.88 4.98
N SER A 237 13.10 -2.57 5.01
CA SER A 237 12.00 -1.61 5.13
C SER A 237 11.34 -1.36 3.78
N GLU A 238 10.05 -1.03 3.80
CA GLU A 238 9.28 -0.70 2.62
C GLU A 238 9.88 0.51 1.86
N TYR A 239 10.43 1.49 2.57
CA TYR A 239 11.19 2.61 1.97
C TYR A 239 12.46 2.17 1.24
N ALA A 240 13.17 1.20 1.81
CA ALA A 240 14.35 0.64 1.16
C ALA A 240 13.96 -0.14 -0.10
N PHE A 241 12.86 -0.89 -0.04
CA PHE A 241 12.32 -1.60 -1.20
C PHE A 241 11.83 -0.64 -2.29
N ALA A 242 11.12 0.42 -1.93
CA ALA A 242 10.72 1.47 -2.87
C ALA A 242 11.92 2.11 -3.56
N GLY A 243 13.02 2.34 -2.84
CA GLY A 243 14.28 2.82 -3.40
C GLY A 243 14.92 1.85 -4.40
N LEU A 244 14.84 0.54 -4.12
CA LEU A 244 15.25 -0.51 -5.08
C LEU A 244 14.41 -0.48 -6.36
N LEU A 245 13.08 -0.41 -6.22
CA LEU A 245 12.15 -0.38 -7.36
C LEU A 245 12.39 0.83 -8.25
N ARG A 246 12.53 2.00 -7.63
CA ARG A 246 12.71 3.27 -8.33
C ARG A 246 14.10 3.44 -8.91
N GLY A 247 15.12 2.75 -8.39
CA GLY A 247 16.52 2.97 -8.77
C GLY A 247 17.11 4.27 -8.24
N SER A 248 16.44 4.90 -7.25
CA SER A 248 16.90 6.10 -6.53
C SER A 248 16.36 6.08 -5.10
N LYS A 249 17.09 6.72 -4.17
CA LYS A 249 16.72 6.74 -2.75
C LYS A 249 15.33 7.31 -2.53
N THR A 250 14.52 6.64 -1.70
CA THR A 250 13.23 7.18 -1.25
C THR A 250 13.48 8.43 -0.41
N GLU A 251 12.89 9.54 -0.81
CA GLU A 251 12.95 10.78 -0.06
C GLU A 251 11.86 10.78 1.02
N VAL A 252 12.27 11.07 2.26
CA VAL A 252 11.38 11.16 3.42
C VAL A 252 11.60 12.49 4.13
N VAL A 253 10.56 12.96 4.81
CA VAL A 253 10.59 14.16 5.64
C VAL A 253 10.02 13.82 7.02
N LYS A 254 10.55 14.45 8.06
CA LYS A 254 10.01 14.28 9.42
C LYS A 254 8.60 14.87 9.49
N SER A 255 7.68 14.15 10.11
CA SER A 255 6.34 14.66 10.46
C SER A 255 6.44 15.94 11.29
N VAL A 256 5.45 16.83 11.18
CA VAL A 256 5.42 18.08 11.91
C VAL A 256 5.11 17.85 13.39
N SER A 257 4.22 16.89 13.69
CA SER A 257 3.71 16.64 15.05
C SER A 257 4.44 15.55 15.82
N ASN A 258 5.24 14.71 15.16
CA ASN A 258 5.90 13.56 15.79
C ASN A 258 7.24 13.21 15.11
N ASP A 259 7.93 12.19 15.60
CA ASP A 259 9.27 11.79 15.12
C ASP A 259 9.26 10.78 13.95
N LEU A 260 8.09 10.47 13.39
CA LEU A 260 7.99 9.60 12.24
C LEU A 260 8.43 10.33 10.96
N GLU A 261 8.93 9.55 10.01
CA GLU A 261 9.35 10.04 8.69
C GLU A 261 8.35 9.55 7.64
N VAL A 262 7.72 10.49 6.94
CA VAL A 262 6.70 10.24 5.91
C VAL A 262 7.28 10.42 4.50
N PRO A 263 6.69 9.82 3.45
CA PRO A 263 7.13 10.04 2.08
C PRO A 263 7.07 11.52 1.72
N ALA A 264 8.20 12.11 1.32
CA ALA A 264 8.27 13.50 0.91
C ALA A 264 7.45 13.81 -0.37
N SER A 265 7.16 12.78 -1.15
CA SER A 265 6.35 12.84 -2.37
C SER A 265 4.84 12.83 -2.12
N ALA A 266 4.37 12.60 -0.89
CA ALA A 266 2.94 12.51 -0.56
C ALA A 266 2.16 13.76 -0.96
N GLU A 267 0.89 13.59 -1.29
CA GLU A 267 -0.05 14.68 -1.55
C GLU A 267 -0.67 15.21 -0.24
N ILE A 268 -1.09 14.30 0.66
CA ILE A 268 -1.72 14.61 1.95
C ILE A 268 -1.09 13.71 3.02
N VAL A 269 -0.83 14.25 4.21
CA VAL A 269 -0.36 13.49 5.38
C VAL A 269 -1.20 13.85 6.59
N MET A 270 -1.77 12.85 7.25
CA MET A 270 -2.47 12.96 8.52
C MET A 270 -1.55 12.50 9.64
N GLU A 271 -1.36 13.31 10.66
CA GLU A 271 -0.43 13.06 11.76
C GLU A 271 -1.14 13.13 13.11
N GLY A 272 -0.77 12.30 14.04
CA GLY A 272 -1.36 12.26 15.36
C GLY A 272 -0.97 11.04 16.16
N TYR A 273 -1.93 10.48 16.91
CA TYR A 273 -1.66 9.38 17.83
C TYR A 273 -2.87 8.45 18.01
N ILE A 274 -2.60 7.25 18.47
CA ILE A 274 -3.59 6.31 19.02
C ILE A 274 -3.45 6.31 20.54
N ASP A 275 -4.56 6.58 21.26
CA ASP A 275 -4.66 6.25 22.67
C ASP A 275 -4.92 4.74 22.79
N PRO A 276 -4.04 3.98 23.48
CA PRO A 276 -4.22 2.53 23.64
C PRO A 276 -5.56 2.11 24.27
N ASN A 277 -6.23 3.02 24.97
CA ASN A 277 -7.50 2.76 25.65
C ASN A 277 -8.73 3.23 24.88
N GLU A 278 -8.56 3.92 23.75
CA GLU A 278 -9.67 4.44 22.95
C GLU A 278 -10.00 3.47 21.80
N PHE A 279 -11.23 2.92 21.84
CA PHE A 279 -11.76 2.00 20.84
C PHE A 279 -13.11 2.48 20.32
N ALA A 280 -13.40 2.14 19.07
CA ALA A 280 -14.73 2.33 18.48
C ALA A 280 -15.10 1.13 17.59
N ASP A 281 -16.39 0.99 17.30
CA ASP A 281 -16.93 -0.06 16.44
C ASP A 281 -16.65 0.29 14.96
N GLU A 282 -15.87 -0.55 14.27
CA GLU A 282 -15.59 -0.45 12.85
C GLU A 282 -16.54 -1.33 12.04
N GLY A 283 -17.04 -0.82 10.94
CA GLY A 283 -17.95 -1.52 10.03
C GLY A 283 -19.42 -1.43 10.43
N PRO A 284 -20.32 -2.06 9.62
CA PRO A 284 -20.01 -2.90 8.47
C PRO A 284 -19.53 -2.12 7.23
N TYR A 285 -18.78 -2.83 6.37
CA TYR A 285 -18.37 -2.33 5.05
C TYR A 285 -18.54 -3.43 4.01
N GLY A 286 -18.90 -3.06 2.78
CA GLY A 286 -18.81 -3.94 1.62
C GLY A 286 -17.35 -4.33 1.40
N ASP A 287 -17.06 -5.63 1.30
CA ASP A 287 -15.68 -6.15 1.30
C ASP A 287 -15.43 -7.06 0.09
N HIS A 288 -14.19 -7.47 -0.11
CA HIS A 288 -13.70 -8.33 -1.19
C HIS A 288 -14.41 -9.69 -1.31
N THR A 289 -15.17 -10.12 -0.32
CA THR A 289 -16.02 -11.31 -0.37
C THR A 289 -17.31 -11.08 -1.16
N GLY A 290 -17.67 -9.83 -1.44
CA GLY A 290 -18.96 -9.43 -1.99
C GLY A 290 -20.08 -9.33 -0.95
N TYR A 291 -19.72 -9.40 0.33
CA TYR A 291 -20.64 -9.27 1.46
C TYR A 291 -20.11 -8.21 2.43
N TYR A 292 -21.00 -7.71 3.30
CA TYR A 292 -20.61 -6.81 4.39
C TYR A 292 -19.94 -7.60 5.53
N ASN A 293 -18.87 -7.03 6.08
CA ASN A 293 -18.21 -7.61 7.24
C ASN A 293 -18.97 -7.31 8.53
N GLU A 294 -18.71 -8.07 9.58
CA GLU A 294 -19.22 -7.83 10.93
C GLU A 294 -18.54 -6.62 11.57
N LYS A 295 -19.21 -6.02 12.57
CA LYS A 295 -18.63 -4.97 13.41
C LYS A 295 -17.56 -5.56 14.31
N GLU A 296 -16.42 -4.86 14.37
CA GLU A 296 -15.29 -5.20 15.25
C GLU A 296 -14.77 -3.95 15.95
N LYS A 297 -14.29 -4.10 17.20
CA LYS A 297 -13.66 -2.98 17.92
C LYS A 297 -12.21 -2.82 17.50
N HIS A 298 -11.88 -1.64 17.07
CA HIS A 298 -10.51 -1.24 16.73
C HIS A 298 -10.13 0.09 17.37
N HIS A 299 -8.82 0.36 17.44
CA HIS A 299 -8.31 1.59 18.03
C HIS A 299 -8.68 2.83 17.19
N VAL A 300 -8.87 3.94 17.89
CA VAL A 300 -9.13 5.25 17.29
C VAL A 300 -7.80 5.98 17.09
N PHE A 301 -7.59 6.49 15.89
CA PHE A 301 -6.49 7.40 15.56
C PHE A 301 -7.01 8.85 15.62
N THR A 302 -6.49 9.63 16.56
CA THR A 302 -6.77 11.04 16.71
C THR A 302 -5.77 11.86 15.89
N ILE A 303 -6.26 12.61 14.92
CA ILE A 303 -5.48 13.44 14.01
C ILE A 303 -5.32 14.82 14.65
N THR A 304 -4.08 15.26 14.82
CA THR A 304 -3.72 16.56 15.38
C THR A 304 -3.26 17.56 14.32
N HIS A 305 -2.73 17.03 13.21
CA HIS A 305 -2.25 17.81 12.08
C HIS A 305 -2.61 17.12 10.77
N ILE A 306 -2.94 17.92 9.76
CA ILE A 306 -2.98 17.49 8.37
C ILE A 306 -2.03 18.40 7.60
N THR A 307 -1.03 17.80 6.94
CA THR A 307 -0.14 18.53 6.04
C THR A 307 -0.39 18.11 4.60
N MET A 308 -0.22 19.01 3.66
CA MET A 308 -0.49 18.71 2.26
C MET A 308 0.29 19.60 1.30
N ARG A 309 0.38 19.14 0.05
CA ARG A 309 0.85 19.97 -1.07
C ARG A 309 -0.15 21.09 -1.35
N LYS A 310 0.32 22.11 -2.07
CA LYS A 310 -0.60 23.03 -2.75
C LYS A 310 -1.38 22.24 -3.80
N ASP A 311 -2.69 22.48 -3.88
CA ASP A 311 -3.59 21.78 -4.81
C ASP A 311 -3.45 20.23 -4.73
N PRO A 312 -3.70 19.62 -3.56
CA PRO A 312 -3.46 18.21 -3.32
C PRO A 312 -4.42 17.33 -4.13
N ILE A 313 -3.99 16.11 -4.44
CA ILE A 313 -4.81 15.05 -5.04
C ILE A 313 -5.08 13.99 -3.98
N TYR A 314 -6.34 13.66 -3.73
CA TYR A 314 -6.70 12.55 -2.84
C TYR A 314 -6.71 11.23 -3.61
N HIS A 315 -5.80 10.32 -3.26
CA HIS A 315 -5.73 8.98 -3.83
C HIS A 315 -6.60 8.02 -3.03
N SER A 316 -7.58 7.42 -3.70
CA SER A 316 -8.57 6.53 -3.11
C SER A 316 -8.82 5.30 -3.98
N THR A 317 -9.48 4.30 -3.43
CA THR A 317 -10.05 3.15 -4.14
C THR A 317 -11.29 2.66 -3.41
N TYR A 318 -12.01 1.75 -4.04
CA TYR A 318 -13.08 0.97 -3.41
C TYR A 318 -12.62 -0.47 -3.20
N THR A 319 -13.24 -1.16 -2.27
CA THR A 319 -13.13 -2.60 -2.08
C THR A 319 -14.51 -3.22 -2.29
N GLY A 320 -14.57 -4.30 -3.03
CA GLY A 320 -15.82 -4.99 -3.32
C GLY A 320 -15.58 -6.36 -3.92
N ARG A 321 -16.63 -6.95 -4.46
CA ARG A 321 -16.53 -8.23 -5.15
C ARG A 321 -15.52 -8.15 -6.30
N PRO A 322 -14.52 -9.04 -6.38
CA PRO A 322 -13.54 -9.04 -7.45
C PRO A 322 -14.15 -9.07 -8.86
N PRO A 323 -13.51 -8.43 -9.86
CA PRO A 323 -12.24 -7.72 -9.74
C PRO A 323 -12.38 -6.32 -9.11
N ASP A 324 -11.46 -5.99 -8.20
CA ASP A 324 -11.20 -4.67 -7.65
C ASP A 324 -9.69 -4.38 -7.70
N GLU A 325 -9.23 -3.18 -7.34
CA GLU A 325 -7.79 -2.89 -7.36
C GLU A 325 -6.96 -3.85 -6.47
N PRO A 326 -7.37 -4.22 -5.25
CA PRO A 326 -6.67 -5.23 -4.46
C PRO A 326 -6.50 -6.57 -5.18
N ALA A 327 -7.51 -7.04 -5.91
CA ALA A 327 -7.44 -8.28 -6.69
C ALA A 327 -6.45 -8.14 -7.86
N VAL A 328 -6.48 -7.00 -8.56
CA VAL A 328 -5.53 -6.69 -9.65
C VAL A 328 -4.08 -6.64 -9.14
N LEU A 329 -3.86 -6.00 -7.98
CA LEU A 329 -2.55 -6.04 -7.30
C LEU A 329 -2.11 -7.47 -7.01
N GLY A 330 -3.01 -8.32 -6.54
CA GLY A 330 -2.74 -9.73 -6.29
C GLY A 330 -2.25 -10.46 -7.53
N VAL A 331 -2.89 -10.25 -8.68
CA VAL A 331 -2.48 -10.84 -9.96
C VAL A 331 -1.08 -10.38 -10.37
N ALA A 332 -0.78 -9.09 -10.29
CA ALA A 332 0.54 -8.56 -10.63
C ALA A 332 1.62 -9.05 -9.64
N LEU A 333 1.33 -9.03 -8.34
CA LEU A 333 2.27 -9.43 -7.31
C LEU A 333 2.52 -10.95 -7.27
N ASN A 334 1.66 -11.78 -7.87
CA ASN A 334 1.97 -13.19 -8.10
C ASN A 334 3.34 -13.37 -8.75
N GLU A 335 3.67 -12.55 -9.76
CA GLU A 335 4.94 -12.63 -10.46
C GLU A 335 6.12 -12.32 -9.54
N VAL A 336 5.94 -11.46 -8.54
CA VAL A 336 6.95 -11.19 -7.50
C VAL A 336 7.09 -12.37 -6.54
N PHE A 337 5.99 -13.05 -6.21
CA PHE A 337 5.99 -14.15 -5.24
C PHE A 337 6.59 -15.44 -5.78
N VAL A 338 6.39 -15.74 -7.05
CA VAL A 338 6.86 -17.02 -7.64
C VAL A 338 8.34 -17.31 -7.38
N PRO A 339 9.30 -16.40 -7.66
CA PRO A 339 10.72 -16.65 -7.38
C PRO A 339 11.04 -16.81 -5.89
N ILE A 340 10.30 -16.10 -5.02
CA ILE A 340 10.49 -16.19 -3.56
C ILE A 340 10.06 -17.57 -3.06
N LEU A 341 8.92 -18.07 -3.55
CA LEU A 341 8.44 -19.42 -3.23
C LEU A 341 9.35 -20.50 -3.79
N GLN A 342 9.82 -20.36 -5.03
CA GLN A 342 10.75 -21.30 -5.67
C GLN A 342 12.07 -21.40 -4.92
N LYS A 343 12.56 -20.32 -4.31
CA LYS A 343 13.76 -20.36 -3.46
C LYS A 343 13.56 -21.27 -2.24
N GLN A 344 12.35 -21.28 -1.67
CA GLN A 344 12.02 -22.09 -0.49
C GLN A 344 11.51 -23.50 -0.84
N PHE A 345 10.81 -23.62 -1.96
CA PHE A 345 10.22 -24.88 -2.48
C PHE A 345 10.61 -25.04 -3.94
N PRO A 346 11.84 -25.58 -4.22
CA PRO A 346 12.36 -25.71 -5.59
C PRO A 346 11.52 -26.59 -6.51
N GLU A 347 10.66 -27.44 -5.93
CA GLU A 347 9.71 -28.28 -6.67
C GLU A 347 8.53 -27.51 -7.28
N ILE A 348 8.27 -26.27 -6.85
CA ILE A 348 7.23 -25.40 -7.42
C ILE A 348 7.70 -24.86 -8.77
N GLU A 349 6.95 -25.15 -9.83
CA GLU A 349 7.20 -24.61 -11.16
C GLU A 349 6.51 -23.26 -11.37
N ASP A 350 5.25 -23.14 -10.90
CA ASP A 350 4.50 -21.90 -10.96
C ASP A 350 3.47 -21.82 -9.82
N PHE A 351 3.00 -20.60 -9.56
CA PHE A 351 2.09 -20.30 -8.48
C PHE A 351 1.15 -19.17 -8.90
N TYR A 352 -0.15 -19.31 -8.63
CA TYR A 352 -1.16 -18.33 -8.98
C TYR A 352 -2.23 -18.22 -7.90
N LEU A 353 -2.56 -16.98 -7.54
CA LEU A 353 -3.67 -16.62 -6.64
C LEU A 353 -4.79 -16.02 -7.49
N PRO A 354 -5.79 -16.79 -7.91
CA PRO A 354 -6.89 -16.28 -8.73
C PRO A 354 -7.75 -15.27 -7.95
N PRO A 355 -8.22 -14.19 -8.61
CA PRO A 355 -9.11 -13.20 -7.97
C PRO A 355 -10.37 -13.81 -7.38
N GLU A 356 -10.88 -14.89 -7.98
CA GLU A 356 -12.05 -15.65 -7.53
C GLU A 356 -11.85 -16.28 -6.15
N GLY A 357 -10.60 -16.41 -5.71
CA GLY A 357 -10.24 -16.86 -4.36
C GLY A 357 -10.40 -15.78 -3.28
N CYS A 358 -10.97 -14.64 -3.57
CA CYS A 358 -11.29 -13.56 -2.63
C CYS A 358 -10.12 -13.23 -1.67
N SER A 359 -9.18 -12.41 -2.10
CA SER A 359 -8.00 -12.00 -1.32
C SER A 359 -7.12 -13.15 -0.84
N TYR A 360 -6.58 -13.88 -1.80
CA TYR A 360 -5.52 -14.89 -1.56
C TYR A 360 -5.97 -16.15 -0.80
N ARG A 361 -7.28 -16.45 -0.76
CA ARG A 361 -7.80 -17.65 -0.06
C ARG A 361 -7.79 -18.90 -0.90
N MET A 362 -7.42 -18.81 -2.18
CA MET A 362 -7.21 -19.95 -3.07
C MET A 362 -5.86 -19.79 -3.75
N ALA A 363 -5.09 -20.88 -3.83
CA ALA A 363 -3.85 -20.93 -4.57
C ALA A 363 -3.85 -22.11 -5.55
N VAL A 364 -3.43 -21.87 -6.78
CA VAL A 364 -3.15 -22.90 -7.78
C VAL A 364 -1.64 -23.04 -7.90
N VAL A 365 -1.12 -24.26 -7.66
CA VAL A 365 0.31 -24.52 -7.64
C VAL A 365 0.64 -25.64 -8.63
N THR A 366 1.54 -25.37 -9.56
CA THR A 366 2.14 -26.39 -10.41
C THR A 366 3.48 -26.82 -9.82
N MET A 367 3.73 -28.14 -9.78
CA MET A 367 4.93 -28.65 -9.16
C MET A 367 5.42 -29.97 -9.81
N LYS A 368 6.71 -30.26 -9.71
CA LYS A 368 7.31 -31.54 -10.04
C LYS A 368 7.19 -32.51 -8.86
N LYS A 369 6.11 -33.32 -8.87
CA LYS A 369 5.91 -34.32 -7.84
C LYS A 369 6.92 -35.46 -7.97
N GLN A 370 7.66 -35.79 -6.90
CA GLN A 370 8.70 -36.81 -6.88
C GLN A 370 8.31 -38.04 -6.06
N TYR A 371 7.39 -37.95 -5.10
CA TYR A 371 7.02 -39.08 -4.21
C TYR A 371 5.56 -38.92 -3.70
N PRO A 372 4.95 -40.01 -3.18
CA PRO A 372 3.64 -39.93 -2.53
C PRO A 372 3.67 -39.01 -1.32
N GLY A 373 2.69 -38.08 -1.20
CA GLY A 373 2.63 -37.08 -0.13
C GLY A 373 3.37 -35.76 -0.42
N HIS A 374 4.19 -35.68 -1.50
CA HIS A 374 4.95 -34.47 -1.84
C HIS A 374 4.04 -33.24 -2.03
N ALA A 375 2.88 -33.39 -2.67
CA ALA A 375 1.91 -32.30 -2.82
C ALA A 375 1.40 -31.78 -1.46
N LYS A 376 1.14 -32.66 -0.49
CA LYS A 376 0.72 -32.26 0.86
C LYS A 376 1.78 -31.44 1.58
N ARG A 377 3.05 -31.82 1.45
CA ARG A 377 4.18 -31.04 1.98
C ARG A 377 4.19 -29.62 1.41
N VAL A 378 4.03 -29.49 0.10
CA VAL A 378 3.98 -28.17 -0.57
C VAL A 378 2.76 -27.38 -0.11
N MET A 379 1.57 -27.99 -0.01
CA MET A 379 0.37 -27.32 0.51
C MET A 379 0.59 -26.75 1.90
N MET A 380 1.12 -27.55 2.84
CA MET A 380 1.41 -27.11 4.21
C MET A 380 2.46 -25.97 4.22
N GLY A 381 3.47 -26.08 3.36
CA GLY A 381 4.50 -25.05 3.22
C GLY A 381 3.94 -23.73 2.69
N VAL A 382 3.10 -23.77 1.66
CA VAL A 382 2.45 -22.60 1.09
C VAL A 382 1.53 -21.93 2.12
N TRP A 383 0.71 -22.68 2.86
CA TRP A 383 -0.14 -22.13 3.91
C TRP A 383 0.65 -21.46 5.03
N SER A 384 1.74 -22.08 5.47
CA SER A 384 2.65 -21.49 6.46
C SER A 384 3.33 -20.21 5.95
N PHE A 385 3.67 -20.16 4.67
CA PHE A 385 4.35 -19.03 4.04
C PHE A 385 3.43 -17.82 3.89
N LEU A 386 2.21 -18.01 3.44
CA LEU A 386 1.26 -16.92 3.16
C LEU A 386 0.70 -16.25 4.43
N ARG A 387 0.82 -16.89 5.60
CA ARG A 387 0.35 -16.36 6.90
C ARG A 387 -1.11 -15.90 6.88
N GLN A 388 -2.01 -16.65 6.23
CA GLN A 388 -3.43 -16.32 6.08
C GLN A 388 -4.33 -17.37 6.71
#